data_98d096c00c5691b7784984f7fda6559e
#
_entry.id   98d096c00c5691b7784984f7fda6559e
#
_cell.length_a   1.000
_cell.length_b   1.000
_cell.length_c   1.000
_cell.angle_alpha   90.00
_cell.angle_beta   90.00
_cell.angle_gamma   90.00
#
_symmetry.space_group_name_H-M   'P 1'
#
loop_
_entity.id
_entity.type
_entity.pdbx_description
1 polymer ?
#
loop_
_entity_poly.entity_id
_entity_poly.type
_entity_poly.pdbx_seq_one_letter_code
_entity_poly.pdbx_strand_id
1 'polypeptide(L)'
;MLICGCQDTSKNKQGIDSADKTEIAQEVASADAEMSEQYSAEGLTRFEKDETETPIESVVTEDPIIPEQAPVQFELKLNPVWAEYGLGMIEVQSTTDQVKIEKIILNRGGCSAIDNSRPLPVTLGFGQIYTGYINNCGLNKIIEIQIHTNLGNWTFKR
;
A
#
# COMPACT_ATOMS: atom_id res chain seq x y z
N MET A 1 31.61 -51.02 -24.49
CA MET A 1 33.02 -50.66 -24.73
C MET A 1 33.06 -49.21 -25.13
N LEU A 2 33.92 -48.42 -24.47
CA LEU A 2 34.19 -46.99 -24.67
C LEU A 2 33.36 -46.03 -23.79
N ILE A 3 33.85 -45.61 -22.65
CA ILE A 3 34.91 -44.68 -22.24
C ILE A 3 34.34 -43.26 -22.19
N CYS A 4 34.06 -42.77 -20.98
CA CYS A 4 34.88 -41.88 -20.17
C CYS A 4 35.13 -40.50 -20.78
N GLY A 5 34.70 -39.49 -20.09
CA GLY A 5 35.03 -38.09 -20.36
C GLY A 5 34.60 -37.19 -19.22
N CYS A 6 35.32 -37.31 -18.10
CA CYS A 6 35.35 -36.26 -17.08
C CYS A 6 36.09 -35.04 -17.66
N GLN A 7 35.51 -33.86 -17.55
CA GLN A 7 36.30 -32.62 -17.58
C GLN A 7 35.90 -31.75 -16.40
N ASP A 8 36.81 -31.79 -15.43
CA ASP A 8 37.03 -30.73 -14.45
C ASP A 8 37.50 -29.48 -15.16
N THR A 9 36.88 -28.39 -14.87
CA THR A 9 37.50 -27.07 -15.04
C THR A 9 37.01 -26.14 -13.91
N SER A 10 37.85 -26.11 -12.90
CA SER A 10 38.73 -24.98 -12.58
C SER A 10 38.06 -23.78 -11.97
N LYS A 11 38.22 -23.74 -10.66
CA LYS A 11 38.34 -22.57 -9.78
C LYS A 11 38.68 -21.27 -10.52
N ASN A 12 37.83 -20.30 -10.40
CA ASN A 12 38.24 -18.92 -10.45
C ASN A 12 37.90 -18.23 -9.13
N LYS A 13 38.91 -18.18 -8.30
CA LYS A 13 39.00 -17.41 -7.08
C LYS A 13 39.55 -16.05 -7.49
N GLN A 14 38.71 -15.06 -7.59
CA GLN A 14 39.16 -13.67 -7.57
C GLN A 14 38.65 -13.02 -6.30
N GLY A 15 39.61 -12.90 -5.40
CA GLY A 15 39.53 -12.02 -4.26
C GLY A 15 39.48 -10.59 -4.77
N ILE A 16 38.56 -9.85 -4.21
CA ILE A 16 38.57 -8.39 -4.26
C ILE A 16 38.87 -7.96 -2.85
N ASP A 17 40.05 -7.40 -2.72
CA ASP A 17 40.59 -6.79 -1.52
C ASP A 17 39.76 -5.63 -1.04
N SER A 18 39.82 -5.54 0.26
CA SER A 18 39.34 -4.46 1.12
C SER A 18 39.95 -3.10 0.74
N ALA A 19 39.21 -2.12 1.24
CA ALA A 19 39.58 -0.77 1.60
C ALA A 19 39.21 0.31 0.58
N ASP A 20 38.09 0.96 0.85
CA ASP A 20 38.20 2.40 1.02
C ASP A 20 37.15 2.90 2.03
N LYS A 21 37.72 3.31 3.14
CA LYS A 21 37.04 3.90 4.29
C LYS A 21 37.18 5.39 4.09
N THR A 22 36.19 6.01 3.47
CA THR A 22 36.15 7.46 3.40
C THR A 22 35.14 7.95 4.43
N GLU A 23 35.70 8.37 5.55
CA GLU A 23 35.12 9.32 6.50
C GLU A 23 34.71 10.59 5.76
N ILE A 24 33.43 10.89 5.73
CA ILE A 24 32.97 12.26 5.52
C ILE A 24 32.20 12.65 6.77
N ALA A 25 32.96 13.18 7.72
CA ALA A 25 32.47 14.04 8.75
C ALA A 25 32.38 15.46 8.16
N GLN A 26 31.19 15.99 8.06
CA GLN A 26 30.89 17.41 7.92
C GLN A 26 29.55 17.63 8.60
N GLU A 27 29.60 18.11 9.85
CA GLU A 27 29.56 19.50 10.22
C GLU A 27 28.39 20.25 9.57
N VAL A 28 27.24 20.18 10.23
CA VAL A 28 26.15 21.11 10.02
C VAL A 28 26.03 21.97 11.26
N ALA A 29 26.57 23.16 11.06
CA ALA A 29 26.50 24.27 11.99
C ALA A 29 25.04 24.66 12.26
N SER A 30 24.85 24.98 13.54
CA SER A 30 23.77 25.73 14.13
C SER A 30 23.39 26.97 13.32
N ALA A 31 22.10 27.12 13.07
CA ALA A 31 21.52 28.45 12.83
C ALA A 31 20.28 28.55 13.71
N ASP A 32 20.54 29.05 14.91
CA ASP A 32 19.56 29.77 15.72
C ASP A 32 19.12 30.99 14.93
N ALA A 33 17.85 31.10 14.69
CA ALA A 33 17.21 32.36 14.33
C ALA A 33 15.95 32.49 15.18
N GLU A 34 16.12 33.13 16.31
CA GLU A 34 15.07 33.80 17.05
C GLU A 34 14.32 34.75 16.11
N MET A 35 13.03 34.56 15.99
CA MET A 35 12.13 35.59 15.52
C MET A 35 10.91 35.64 16.43
N SER A 36 11.12 36.34 17.52
CA SER A 36 10.08 36.90 18.35
C SER A 36 9.58 38.18 17.69
N GLU A 37 8.37 38.19 17.23
CA GLU A 37 7.60 39.43 16.99
C GLU A 37 6.16 39.13 17.39
N GLN A 38 5.83 39.62 18.60
CA GLN A 38 4.98 40.74 18.89
C GLN A 38 3.72 40.81 18.01
N TYR A 39 2.68 40.11 18.45
CA TYR A 39 1.32 40.47 18.06
C TYR A 39 0.71 41.39 19.12
N SER A 40 0.66 42.66 18.80
CA SER A 40 -0.08 43.68 19.52
C SER A 40 -1.57 43.32 19.51
N ALA A 41 -2.11 43.23 20.70
CA ALA A 41 -3.53 43.25 20.95
C ALA A 41 -4.03 44.69 20.80
N GLU A 42 -4.76 44.98 19.73
CA GLU A 42 -5.72 46.11 19.70
C GLU A 42 -6.64 45.91 18.51
N GLY A 43 -7.91 45.73 18.79
CA GLY A 43 -8.95 45.56 17.76
C GLY A 43 -10.19 44.87 18.26
N LEU A 44 -10.64 45.19 19.47
CA LEU A 44 -12.00 44.87 19.90
C LEU A 44 -12.98 45.71 19.08
N THR A 45 -13.38 45.23 17.92
CA THR A 45 -14.58 45.66 17.25
C THR A 45 -15.74 44.77 17.66
N ARG A 46 -16.61 45.36 18.40
CA ARG A 46 -17.94 44.96 18.83
C ARG A 46 -18.72 44.43 17.61
N PHE A 47 -18.84 43.13 17.48
CA PHE A 47 -19.79 42.54 16.54
C PHE A 47 -21.16 42.60 17.18
N GLU A 48 -21.98 43.44 16.61
CA GLU A 48 -23.42 43.46 16.85
C GLU A 48 -23.99 42.11 16.43
N LYS A 49 -24.74 41.55 17.35
CA LYS A 49 -25.46 40.30 17.25
C LYS A 49 -26.64 40.50 16.32
N ASP A 50 -26.45 40.26 15.03
CA ASP A 50 -27.55 40.13 14.10
C ASP A 50 -28.01 38.67 14.15
N GLU A 51 -29.07 38.42 14.90
CA GLU A 51 -29.77 37.14 14.97
C GLU A 51 -30.58 36.95 13.70
N THR A 52 -29.91 36.64 12.60
CA THR A 52 -30.59 36.07 11.44
C THR A 52 -30.63 34.58 11.64
N GLU A 53 -31.73 34.07 12.19
CA GLU A 53 -32.05 32.65 12.16
C GLU A 53 -32.09 32.18 10.71
N THR A 54 -31.00 31.67 10.20
CA THR A 54 -31.00 30.85 8.99
C THR A 54 -31.64 29.50 9.35
N PRO A 55 -32.66 29.05 8.61
CA PRO A 55 -33.19 27.71 8.81
C PRO A 55 -32.05 26.71 8.67
N ILE A 56 -31.82 25.93 9.72
CA ILE A 56 -30.91 24.77 9.65
C ILE A 56 -31.58 23.80 8.69
N GLU A 57 -31.15 23.89 7.43
CA GLU A 57 -31.46 22.88 6.44
C GLU A 57 -30.89 21.58 7.01
N SER A 58 -31.80 20.70 7.46
CA SER A 58 -31.41 19.39 7.97
C SER A 58 -30.71 18.66 6.85
N VAL A 59 -29.38 18.63 6.96
CA VAL A 59 -28.54 17.76 6.11
C VAL A 59 -28.98 16.34 6.40
N VAL A 60 -29.83 15.81 5.54
CA VAL A 60 -30.15 14.39 5.51
C VAL A 60 -28.85 13.71 5.14
N THR A 61 -28.14 13.22 6.14
CA THR A 61 -27.02 12.29 5.93
C THR A 61 -27.63 11.02 5.38
N GLU A 62 -27.70 10.91 4.05
CA GLU A 62 -28.00 9.64 3.41
C GLU A 62 -26.92 8.66 3.86
N ASP A 63 -27.33 7.61 4.56
CA ASP A 63 -26.44 6.51 4.90
C ASP A 63 -25.78 5.99 3.60
N PRO A 64 -24.48 5.77 3.59
CA PRO A 64 -23.80 5.30 2.39
C PRO A 64 -24.45 4.00 1.92
N ILE A 65 -24.99 4.02 0.72
CA ILE A 65 -25.58 2.84 0.08
C ILE A 65 -24.46 1.83 -0.16
N ILE A 66 -24.39 0.80 0.68
CA ILE A 66 -23.44 -0.30 0.49
C ILE A 66 -23.94 -1.12 -0.69
N PRO A 67 -23.15 -1.27 -1.76
CA PRO A 67 -23.56 -2.06 -2.91
C PRO A 67 -23.87 -3.50 -2.50
N GLU A 68 -24.90 -4.10 -3.08
CA GLU A 68 -25.25 -5.51 -2.84
C GLU A 68 -24.17 -6.47 -3.34
N GLN A 69 -23.41 -6.06 -4.35
CA GLN A 69 -22.29 -6.82 -4.92
C GLN A 69 -20.96 -6.14 -4.61
N ALA A 70 -19.92 -6.96 -4.45
CA ALA A 70 -18.57 -6.44 -4.24
C ALA A 70 -18.14 -5.51 -5.40
N PRO A 71 -17.66 -4.30 -5.11
CA PRO A 71 -17.21 -3.34 -6.13
C PRO A 71 -15.87 -3.74 -6.77
N VAL A 72 -15.37 -4.91 -6.42
CA VAL A 72 -14.10 -5.47 -6.89
C VAL A 72 -14.22 -6.95 -7.16
N GLN A 73 -13.45 -7.43 -8.13
CA GLN A 73 -13.17 -8.85 -8.34
C GLN A 73 -11.68 -9.09 -8.14
N PHE A 74 -11.30 -10.33 -7.85
CA PHE A 74 -9.90 -10.67 -7.65
C PHE A 74 -9.52 -11.98 -8.35
N GLU A 75 -8.23 -12.10 -8.62
CA GLU A 75 -7.61 -13.32 -9.13
C GLU A 75 -6.31 -13.60 -8.38
N LEU A 76 -6.06 -14.88 -8.08
CA LEU A 76 -4.80 -15.33 -7.50
C LEU A 76 -3.96 -16.00 -8.58
N LYS A 77 -2.75 -15.52 -8.80
CA LYS A 77 -1.81 -16.00 -9.82
C LYS A 77 -0.47 -16.37 -9.21
N LEU A 78 0.25 -17.29 -9.85
CA LEU A 78 1.67 -17.47 -9.55
C LEU A 78 2.44 -16.24 -10.04
N ASN A 79 3.36 -15.77 -9.22
CA ASN A 79 4.27 -14.72 -9.66
C ASN A 79 5.20 -15.30 -10.74
N PRO A 80 5.22 -14.77 -11.97
CA PRO A 80 5.98 -15.36 -13.07
C PRO A 80 7.50 -15.40 -12.82
N VAL A 81 8.01 -14.49 -12.00
CA VAL A 81 9.45 -14.40 -11.65
C VAL A 81 9.81 -15.39 -10.53
N TRP A 82 8.87 -15.65 -9.60
CA TRP A 82 9.12 -16.45 -8.40
C TRP A 82 8.24 -17.70 -8.32
N ALA A 83 7.73 -18.16 -9.47
CA ALA A 83 6.83 -19.31 -9.56
C ALA A 83 7.45 -20.59 -8.99
N GLU A 84 8.75 -20.78 -9.17
CA GLU A 84 9.52 -21.94 -8.64
C GLU A 84 9.53 -21.99 -7.11
N TYR A 85 9.39 -20.84 -6.44
CA TYR A 85 9.29 -20.75 -4.97
C TYR A 85 7.83 -20.81 -4.47
N GLY A 86 6.86 -21.00 -5.38
CA GLY A 86 5.43 -21.05 -5.04
C GLY A 86 4.88 -19.71 -4.55
N LEU A 87 5.59 -18.60 -4.81
CA LEU A 87 5.14 -17.27 -4.45
C LEU A 87 4.05 -16.80 -5.42
N GLY A 88 2.99 -16.27 -4.84
CA GLY A 88 1.83 -15.82 -5.58
C GLY A 88 1.70 -14.31 -5.62
N MET A 89 0.72 -13.86 -6.39
CA MET A 89 0.23 -12.50 -6.40
C MET A 89 -1.29 -12.49 -6.42
N ILE A 90 -1.87 -11.44 -5.89
CA ILE A 90 -3.29 -11.15 -5.99
C ILE A 90 -3.47 -9.95 -6.91
N GLU A 91 -4.34 -10.09 -7.89
CA GLU A 91 -4.81 -9.00 -8.71
C GLU A 91 -6.24 -8.65 -8.28
N VAL A 92 -6.48 -7.39 -7.94
CA VAL A 92 -7.79 -6.87 -7.55
C VAL A 92 -8.22 -5.85 -8.59
N GLN A 93 -9.28 -6.14 -9.32
CA GLN A 93 -9.82 -5.27 -10.36
C GLN A 93 -11.09 -4.58 -9.87
N SER A 94 -11.18 -3.27 -10.13
CA SER A 94 -12.42 -2.51 -9.89
C SER A 94 -13.49 -2.85 -10.90
N THR A 95 -14.72 -3.07 -10.41
CA THR A 95 -15.94 -3.26 -11.23
C THR A 95 -16.87 -2.04 -11.20
N THR A 96 -16.44 -0.95 -10.55
CA THR A 96 -17.16 0.31 -10.43
C THR A 96 -16.30 1.46 -10.96
N ASP A 97 -16.94 2.60 -11.25
CA ASP A 97 -16.24 3.78 -11.78
C ASP A 97 -15.16 4.29 -10.84
N GLN A 98 -15.37 4.13 -9.54
CA GLN A 98 -14.37 4.50 -8.54
C GLN A 98 -14.53 3.67 -7.26
N VAL A 99 -13.43 3.04 -6.82
CA VAL A 99 -13.34 2.36 -5.53
C VAL A 99 -11.98 2.64 -4.90
N LYS A 100 -11.96 2.90 -3.61
CA LYS A 100 -10.73 3.02 -2.84
C LYS A 100 -10.51 1.71 -2.07
N ILE A 101 -9.45 0.99 -2.42
CA ILE A 101 -9.01 -0.18 -1.65
C ILE A 101 -8.19 0.33 -0.48
N GLU A 102 -8.63 0.04 0.73
CA GLU A 102 -7.98 0.48 1.96
C GLU A 102 -7.04 -0.57 2.52
N LYS A 103 -7.46 -1.84 2.43
CA LYS A 103 -6.69 -2.95 3.00
C LYS A 103 -7.06 -4.26 2.32
N ILE A 104 -6.08 -5.16 2.17
CA ILE A 104 -6.26 -6.54 1.76
C ILE A 104 -5.70 -7.43 2.87
N ILE A 105 -6.52 -8.35 3.38
CA ILE A 105 -6.16 -9.28 4.44
C ILE A 105 -6.32 -10.70 3.90
N LEU A 106 -5.26 -11.48 3.96
CA LEU A 106 -5.25 -12.88 3.53
C LEU A 106 -5.19 -13.78 4.77
N ASN A 107 -6.07 -14.81 4.82
CA ASN A 107 -6.12 -15.77 5.92
C ASN A 107 -6.14 -15.10 7.30
N ARG A 108 -6.99 -14.08 7.48
CA ARG A 108 -7.12 -13.32 8.74
C ARG A 108 -5.81 -12.70 9.23
N GLY A 109 -4.92 -12.35 8.30
CA GLY A 109 -3.63 -11.75 8.62
C GLY A 109 -2.47 -12.74 8.73
N GLY A 110 -2.70 -14.03 8.51
CA GLY A 110 -1.64 -15.04 8.46
C GLY A 110 -0.72 -14.91 7.25
N CYS A 111 -1.18 -14.21 6.21
CA CYS A 111 -0.43 -13.89 4.99
C CYS A 111 -0.55 -12.40 4.70
N SER A 112 0.41 -11.84 3.97
CA SER A 112 0.36 -10.44 3.53
C SER A 112 0.39 -10.33 2.00
N ALA A 113 -0.30 -9.32 1.47
CA ALA A 113 -0.20 -8.91 0.07
C ALA A 113 0.34 -7.48 0.05
N ILE A 114 1.50 -7.29 -0.55
CA ILE A 114 2.22 -6.01 -0.54
C ILE A 114 2.59 -5.64 -1.97
N ASP A 115 2.38 -4.39 -2.34
CA ASP A 115 3.01 -3.75 -3.48
C ASP A 115 3.82 -2.55 -2.99
N ASN A 116 5.14 -2.65 -3.08
CA ASN A 116 6.05 -1.60 -2.63
C ASN A 116 6.04 -0.38 -3.56
N SER A 117 5.63 -0.55 -4.81
CA SER A 117 5.56 0.54 -5.79
C SER A 117 4.24 1.30 -5.71
N ARG A 118 3.18 0.64 -5.22
CA ARG A 118 1.85 1.21 -5.09
C ARG A 118 1.21 0.76 -3.77
N PRO A 119 1.62 1.34 -2.64
CA PRO A 119 1.10 0.94 -1.33
C PRO A 119 -0.39 1.26 -1.18
N LEU A 120 -1.07 0.48 -0.34
CA LEU A 120 -2.43 0.79 0.07
C LEU A 120 -2.43 1.94 1.10
N PRO A 121 -3.46 2.80 1.09
CA PRO A 121 -4.69 2.75 0.27
C PRO A 121 -4.50 3.25 -1.17
N VAL A 122 -5.27 2.68 -2.10
CA VAL A 122 -5.23 3.05 -3.52
C VAL A 122 -6.64 3.22 -4.08
N THR A 123 -6.83 4.23 -4.94
CA THR A 123 -8.09 4.44 -5.67
C THR A 123 -7.96 3.86 -7.07
N LEU A 124 -8.96 3.07 -7.46
CA LEU A 124 -9.06 2.44 -8.78
C LEU A 124 -10.31 2.95 -9.49
N GLY A 125 -10.17 3.27 -10.77
CA GLY A 125 -11.27 3.46 -11.70
C GLY A 125 -11.76 2.13 -12.27
N PHE A 126 -12.86 2.16 -13.04
CA PHE A 126 -13.42 0.98 -13.69
C PHE A 126 -12.38 0.20 -14.49
N GLY A 127 -12.29 -1.11 -14.26
CA GLY A 127 -11.37 -2.00 -14.95
C GLY A 127 -9.90 -1.87 -14.53
N GLN A 128 -9.53 -0.90 -13.71
CA GLN A 128 -8.15 -0.78 -13.21
C GLN A 128 -7.83 -1.88 -12.21
N ILE A 129 -6.57 -2.31 -12.21
CA ILE A 129 -6.07 -3.43 -11.42
C ILE A 129 -5.04 -2.92 -10.41
N TYR A 130 -5.16 -3.41 -9.18
CA TYR A 130 -4.13 -3.39 -8.16
C TYR A 130 -3.49 -4.77 -8.08
N THR A 131 -2.15 -4.84 -8.03
CA THR A 131 -1.40 -6.09 -7.88
C THR A 131 -0.66 -6.10 -6.55
N GLY A 132 -0.96 -7.07 -5.69
CA GLY A 132 -0.24 -7.30 -4.43
C GLY A 132 0.55 -8.60 -4.48
N TYR A 133 1.83 -8.56 -4.11
CA TYR A 133 2.67 -9.75 -4.01
C TYR A 133 2.45 -10.44 -2.67
N ILE A 134 2.17 -11.75 -2.71
CA ILE A 134 1.85 -12.54 -1.52
C ILE A 134 3.15 -12.98 -0.85
N ASN A 135 3.30 -12.59 0.40
CA ASN A 135 4.44 -12.96 1.23
C ASN A 135 4.01 -13.90 2.36
N ASN A 136 4.95 -14.71 2.83
CA ASN A 136 4.81 -15.65 3.95
C ASN A 136 3.80 -16.78 3.76
N CYS A 137 3.23 -16.92 2.55
CA CYS A 137 2.27 -17.97 2.24
C CYS A 137 2.44 -18.47 0.81
N GLY A 138 2.33 -19.78 0.65
CA GLY A 138 2.12 -20.35 -0.69
C GLY A 138 0.70 -20.06 -1.20
N LEU A 139 0.56 -19.85 -2.49
CA LEU A 139 -0.71 -19.52 -3.15
C LEU A 139 -1.84 -20.51 -2.83
N ASN A 140 -1.50 -21.80 -2.75
CA ASN A 140 -2.43 -22.90 -2.44
C ASN A 140 -2.93 -22.91 -0.99
N LYS A 141 -2.31 -22.13 -0.11
CA LYS A 141 -2.70 -21.99 1.29
C LYS A 141 -3.65 -20.84 1.56
N ILE A 142 -3.97 -20.04 0.54
CA ILE A 142 -4.93 -18.95 0.66
C ILE A 142 -6.35 -19.54 0.62
N ILE A 143 -7.08 -19.42 1.72
CA ILE A 143 -8.46 -19.91 1.87
C ILE A 143 -9.48 -18.81 2.12
N GLU A 144 -9.02 -17.64 2.59
CA GLU A 144 -9.87 -16.50 2.89
C GLU A 144 -9.18 -15.20 2.46
N ILE A 145 -9.95 -14.35 1.81
CA ILE A 145 -9.50 -13.03 1.34
C ILE A 145 -10.51 -12.01 1.81
N GLN A 146 -10.04 -10.98 2.52
CA GLN A 146 -10.86 -9.84 2.90
C GLN A 146 -10.34 -8.60 2.20
N ILE A 147 -11.23 -7.87 1.53
CA ILE A 147 -10.91 -6.62 0.84
C ILE A 147 -11.76 -5.53 1.48
N HIS A 148 -11.09 -4.57 2.11
CA HIS A 148 -11.71 -3.41 2.71
C HIS A 148 -11.66 -2.26 1.70
N THR A 149 -12.82 -1.66 1.45
CA THR A 149 -12.97 -0.54 0.53
C THR A 149 -13.78 0.57 1.20
N ASN A 150 -13.76 1.76 0.62
CA ASN A 150 -14.65 2.86 1.03
C ASN A 150 -16.16 2.57 0.83
N LEU A 151 -16.50 1.52 0.06
CA LEU A 151 -17.88 1.10 -0.22
C LEU A 151 -18.31 -0.11 0.64
N GLY A 152 -17.45 -0.61 1.52
CA GLY A 152 -17.73 -1.74 2.40
C GLY A 152 -16.60 -2.76 2.49
N ASN A 153 -16.80 -3.78 3.31
CA ASN A 153 -15.85 -4.85 3.56
C ASN A 153 -16.37 -6.17 2.99
N TRP A 154 -15.56 -6.82 2.20
CA TRP A 154 -15.94 -8.01 1.45
C TRP A 154 -15.05 -9.19 1.84
N THR A 155 -15.68 -10.32 2.13
CA THR A 155 -14.96 -11.54 2.50
C THR A 155 -15.27 -12.64 1.49
N PHE A 156 -14.23 -13.18 0.90
CA PHE A 156 -14.28 -14.28 -0.07
C PHE A 156 -13.62 -15.51 0.53
N LYS A 157 -14.25 -16.65 0.35
CA LYS A 157 -13.72 -17.98 0.74
C LYS A 157 -13.47 -18.79 -0.51
N ARG A 158 -12.37 -19.51 -0.51
CA ARG A 158 -11.95 -20.39 -1.61
C ARG A 158 -12.19 -21.85 -1.27
#